data_ef1de5e339a7d627164c775869d0f65d
#
_entry.id   ef1de5e339a7d627164c775869d0f65d
#
_cell.length_a   1.000
_cell.length_b   1.000
_cell.length_c   1.000
_cell.angle_alpha   90.00
_cell.angle_beta   90.00
_cell.angle_gamma   90.00
#
_symmetry.space_group_name_H-M   'P 1'
#
loop_
_entity.id
_entity.type
_entity.pdbx_description
1 polymer ?
#
loop_
_entity_poly.entity_id
_entity_poly.type
_entity_poly.pdbx_seq_one_letter_code
_entity_poly.pdbx_strand_id
1 'polypeptide(L)'
;MLCTAQSTNDDYSKVRMNLDIPWKCNYVKYYVSSINTKANILLTTDDDYLLFETANETIRIEFENMYSYSMNYLVNYLNKKQNTIQFKNVNNRTISLTSGVAVNFIEGTHRAKLITGLYNMKEFILNANEEMNVPDLPILDFANKLYLVSLQGQPVYSSIGEKQYTPSVIANIDTMILDGEAMIVNYDTAKPIKIKCNTDSLKYLEMRLVDFMYEPIILKSPLFITLKIKPARDAD
;
A
#
# COMPACT_ATOMS: atom_id res chain seq x y z
N MET A 1 22.40 18.46 4.08
CA MET A 1 23.09 17.40 3.33
C MET A 1 22.24 17.08 2.09
N LEU A 2 22.81 17.14 0.90
CA LEU A 2 22.19 16.64 -0.34
C LEU A 2 22.67 15.20 -0.52
N CYS A 3 21.75 14.29 -0.80
CA CYS A 3 22.09 12.88 -0.97
C CYS A 3 21.13 12.19 -1.95
N THR A 4 21.66 11.18 -2.60
CA THR A 4 20.86 10.17 -3.29
C THR A 4 20.96 8.89 -2.48
N ALA A 5 19.84 8.35 -2.08
CA ALA A 5 19.75 7.12 -1.33
C ALA A 5 19.06 6.05 -2.16
N GLN A 6 19.54 4.83 -2.03
CA GLN A 6 19.00 3.64 -2.70
C GLN A 6 18.38 2.73 -1.67
N SER A 7 17.34 2.00 -2.07
CA SER A 7 16.71 0.97 -1.25
C SER A 7 17.66 -0.17 -0.89
N THR A 8 17.34 -0.87 0.19
CA THR A 8 18.05 -2.08 0.60
C THR A 8 17.71 -3.25 -0.32
N ASN A 9 18.59 -4.27 -0.40
CA ASN A 9 18.34 -5.43 -1.24
C ASN A 9 17.20 -6.33 -0.73
N ASP A 10 16.87 -6.23 0.57
CA ASP A 10 15.85 -7.08 1.20
C ASP A 10 14.43 -6.48 1.07
N ASP A 11 14.35 -5.15 0.94
CA ASP A 11 13.06 -4.45 0.81
C ASP A 11 13.25 -3.21 -0.06
N TYR A 12 12.96 -3.34 -1.35
CA TYR A 12 13.12 -2.25 -2.31
C TYR A 12 12.19 -1.05 -2.06
N SER A 13 11.14 -1.19 -1.27
CA SER A 13 10.29 -0.06 -0.88
C SER A 13 10.90 0.79 0.25
N LYS A 14 11.95 0.29 0.91
CA LYS A 14 12.57 0.91 2.08
C LYS A 14 13.96 1.45 1.77
N VAL A 15 14.20 2.69 2.14
CA VAL A 15 15.49 3.37 2.01
C VAL A 15 16.01 3.73 3.39
N ARG A 16 17.25 3.37 3.68
CA ARG A 16 17.94 3.73 4.91
C ARG A 16 19.18 4.54 4.60
N MET A 17 19.35 5.65 5.32
CA MET A 17 20.50 6.53 5.25
C MET A 17 21.13 6.62 6.63
N ASN A 18 22.37 6.19 6.77
CA ASN A 18 23.14 6.39 7.98
C ASN A 18 23.66 7.83 8.02
N LEU A 19 23.69 8.42 9.20
CA LEU A 19 24.24 9.74 9.45
C LEU A 19 25.67 9.57 9.99
N ASP A 20 26.63 10.27 9.41
CA ASP A 20 28.03 10.20 9.84
C ASP A 20 28.18 10.63 11.32
N ILE A 21 27.38 11.60 11.73
CA ILE A 21 27.29 12.07 13.10
C ILE A 21 25.82 12.06 13.52
N PRO A 22 25.48 11.51 14.71
CA PRO A 22 24.11 11.54 15.21
C PRO A 22 23.58 12.96 15.33
N TRP A 23 22.38 13.19 14.80
CA TRP A 23 21.73 14.50 14.92
C TRP A 23 20.94 14.59 16.23
N LYS A 24 21.21 15.63 17.00
CA LYS A 24 20.40 16.03 18.15
C LYS A 24 19.38 17.06 17.69
N CYS A 25 18.21 16.61 17.32
CA CYS A 25 17.13 17.45 16.79
C CYS A 25 15.76 16.85 17.07
N ASN A 26 14.75 17.71 17.21
CA ASN A 26 13.36 17.29 17.42
C ASN A 26 12.61 17.18 16.09
N TYR A 27 13.17 17.78 15.02
CA TYR A 27 12.55 17.81 13.70
C TYR A 27 13.60 17.55 12.61
N VAL A 28 13.13 16.99 11.50
CA VAL A 28 13.87 16.90 10.25
C VAL A 28 13.11 17.61 9.15
N LYS A 29 13.79 18.46 8.39
CA LYS A 29 13.27 19.08 7.17
C LYS A 29 13.70 18.26 5.97
N TYR A 30 12.74 17.77 5.21
CA TYR A 30 12.93 17.01 3.98
C TYR A 30 12.63 17.89 2.76
N TYR A 31 13.57 17.99 1.84
CA TYR A 31 13.42 18.64 0.55
C TYR A 31 13.59 17.56 -0.51
N VAL A 32 12.51 16.88 -0.88
CA VAL A 32 12.57 15.83 -1.89
C VAL A 32 12.77 16.47 -3.25
N SER A 33 13.77 16.00 -4.01
CA SER A 33 14.03 16.46 -5.38
C SER A 33 13.46 15.52 -6.40
N SER A 34 13.70 14.21 -6.23
CA SER A 34 13.15 13.20 -7.13
C SER A 34 13.00 11.85 -6.45
N ILE A 35 12.09 11.07 -6.97
CA ILE A 35 11.89 9.66 -6.65
C ILE A 35 11.93 8.88 -7.96
N ASN A 36 12.80 7.89 -8.06
CA ASN A 36 13.00 7.08 -9.26
C ASN A 36 12.95 5.60 -8.92
N THR A 37 12.15 4.86 -9.68
CA THR A 37 12.13 3.39 -9.68
C THR A 37 11.48 2.90 -10.97
N LYS A 38 11.46 1.58 -11.19
CA LYS A 38 10.51 0.97 -12.13
C LYS A 38 9.23 0.62 -11.40
N ALA A 39 8.10 0.82 -12.03
CA ALA A 39 6.78 0.51 -11.49
C ALA A 39 6.49 -1.01 -11.50
N ASN A 40 7.41 -1.82 -10.96
CA ASN A 40 7.26 -3.26 -10.80
C ASN A 40 6.75 -3.54 -9.37
N ILE A 41 5.52 -3.09 -9.09
CA ILE A 41 4.88 -3.27 -7.81
C ILE A 41 3.93 -4.45 -7.89
N LEU A 42 4.12 -5.42 -7.01
CA LEU A 42 3.19 -6.54 -6.90
C LEU A 42 1.88 -6.08 -6.23
N LEU A 43 0.77 -6.29 -6.89
CA LEU A 43 -0.57 -6.16 -6.30
C LEU A 43 -0.88 -7.30 -5.36
N THR A 44 -0.52 -8.53 -5.74
CA THR A 44 -0.66 -9.72 -4.91
C THR A 44 0.58 -10.58 -4.94
N THR A 45 0.73 -11.42 -3.93
CA THR A 45 1.75 -12.46 -3.82
C THR A 45 1.08 -13.80 -3.50
N ASP A 46 1.85 -14.87 -3.53
CA ASP A 46 1.44 -16.22 -3.13
C ASP A 46 1.13 -16.35 -1.62
N ASP A 47 1.48 -15.35 -0.82
CA ASP A 47 1.06 -15.25 0.58
C ASP A 47 -0.33 -14.60 0.76
N ASP A 48 -0.87 -13.99 -0.31
CA ASP A 48 -2.16 -13.29 -0.23
C ASP A 48 -3.33 -14.26 -0.36
N TYR A 49 -4.38 -14.03 0.44
CA TYR A 49 -5.57 -14.87 0.47
C TYR A 49 -6.84 -14.12 0.89
N LEU A 50 -7.98 -14.71 0.57
CA LEU A 50 -9.29 -14.45 1.18
C LEU A 50 -9.80 -15.72 1.86
N LEU A 51 -10.44 -15.57 3.03
CA LEU A 51 -10.97 -16.65 3.82
C LEU A 51 -12.48 -16.47 4.00
N PHE A 52 -13.23 -17.50 3.60
CA PHE A 52 -14.66 -17.59 3.80
C PHE A 52 -15.01 -18.88 4.54
N GLU A 53 -16.15 -18.90 5.18
CA GLU A 53 -16.66 -20.05 5.90
C GLU A 53 -18.14 -20.30 5.56
N THR A 54 -18.50 -21.57 5.42
CA THR A 54 -19.87 -22.04 5.34
C THR A 54 -20.16 -22.96 6.53
N ALA A 55 -21.38 -23.43 6.68
CA ALA A 55 -21.69 -24.42 7.71
C ALA A 55 -20.90 -25.73 7.58
N ASN A 56 -20.37 -26.04 6.38
CA ASN A 56 -19.77 -27.34 6.07
C ASN A 56 -18.26 -27.28 5.74
N GLU A 57 -17.74 -26.14 5.36
CA GLU A 57 -16.34 -25.99 4.89
C GLU A 57 -15.78 -24.60 5.09
N THR A 58 -14.45 -24.54 5.17
CA THR A 58 -13.67 -23.30 5.10
C THR A 58 -13.09 -23.17 3.69
N ILE A 59 -13.35 -22.05 3.02
CA ILE A 59 -12.93 -21.75 1.66
C ILE A 59 -11.78 -20.74 1.72
N ARG A 60 -10.57 -21.17 1.39
CA ARG A 60 -9.41 -20.31 1.27
C ARG A 60 -9.07 -20.07 -0.21
N ILE A 61 -9.16 -18.84 -0.65
CA ILE A 61 -8.76 -18.41 -2.01
C ILE A 61 -7.38 -17.84 -1.93
N GLU A 62 -6.38 -18.54 -2.46
CA GLU A 62 -4.99 -18.11 -2.52
C GLU A 62 -4.71 -17.39 -3.84
N PHE A 63 -3.90 -16.33 -3.79
CA PHE A 63 -3.50 -15.55 -4.94
C PHE A 63 -2.12 -16.00 -5.47
N GLU A 64 -1.71 -15.38 -6.57
CA GLU A 64 -0.42 -15.59 -7.20
C GLU A 64 0.33 -14.24 -7.28
N ASN A 65 1.62 -14.29 -7.60
CA ASN A 65 2.40 -13.08 -7.82
C ASN A 65 1.94 -12.35 -9.08
N MET A 66 1.19 -11.26 -8.92
CA MET A 66 0.62 -10.48 -10.02
C MET A 66 0.90 -9.00 -9.87
N TYR A 67 1.17 -8.33 -10.99
CA TYR A 67 1.39 -6.88 -11.05
C TYR A 67 0.11 -6.11 -11.34
N SER A 68 -0.82 -6.71 -12.08
CA SER A 68 -2.11 -6.13 -12.42
C SER A 68 -3.15 -7.21 -12.67
N TYR A 69 -4.42 -6.83 -12.56
CA TYR A 69 -5.56 -7.69 -12.94
C TYR A 69 -6.50 -6.91 -13.85
N SER A 70 -6.99 -7.54 -14.93
CA SER A 70 -8.24 -7.06 -15.51
C SER A 70 -9.41 -7.59 -14.68
N MET A 71 -10.54 -6.87 -14.64
CA MET A 71 -11.72 -7.29 -13.88
C MET A 71 -12.20 -8.70 -14.29
N ASN A 72 -12.25 -8.97 -15.60
CA ASN A 72 -12.67 -10.28 -16.09
C ASN A 72 -11.68 -11.39 -15.71
N TYR A 73 -10.38 -11.10 -15.76
CA TYR A 73 -9.38 -12.07 -15.34
C TYR A 73 -9.54 -12.39 -13.85
N LEU A 74 -9.65 -11.38 -13.00
CA LEU A 74 -9.83 -11.56 -11.56
C LEU A 74 -11.07 -12.39 -11.23
N VAL A 75 -12.22 -12.03 -11.80
CA VAL A 75 -13.47 -12.77 -11.57
C VAL A 75 -13.36 -14.21 -12.01
N ASN A 76 -12.80 -14.48 -13.19
CA ASN A 76 -12.57 -15.85 -13.67
C ASN A 76 -11.58 -16.60 -12.76
N TYR A 77 -10.54 -15.94 -12.30
CA TYR A 77 -9.57 -16.50 -11.37
C TYR A 77 -10.23 -16.94 -10.06
N LEU A 78 -11.00 -16.04 -9.43
CA LEU A 78 -11.71 -16.31 -8.17
C LEU A 78 -12.69 -17.49 -8.32
N ASN A 79 -13.48 -17.50 -9.41
CA ASN A 79 -14.41 -18.59 -9.69
C ASN A 79 -13.74 -19.93 -10.00
N LYS A 80 -12.52 -19.92 -10.55
CA LYS A 80 -11.74 -21.14 -10.82
C LYS A 80 -11.16 -21.77 -9.56
N LYS A 81 -10.86 -20.95 -8.54
CA LYS A 81 -10.22 -21.42 -7.29
C LYS A 81 -11.21 -22.11 -6.33
N GLN A 82 -12.49 -21.87 -6.48
CA GLN A 82 -13.56 -22.45 -5.66
C GLN A 82 -14.90 -22.41 -6.41
N ASN A 83 -15.91 -23.19 -5.96
CA ASN A 83 -17.19 -23.36 -6.66
C ASN A 83 -18.40 -22.91 -5.83
N THR A 84 -18.22 -22.58 -4.56
CA THR A 84 -19.31 -22.28 -3.61
C THR A 84 -19.81 -20.84 -3.75
N ILE A 85 -18.89 -19.90 -4.02
CA ILE A 85 -19.19 -18.48 -4.19
C ILE A 85 -19.03 -18.13 -5.67
N GLN A 86 -20.03 -17.49 -6.26
CA GLN A 86 -19.96 -16.99 -7.62
C GLN A 86 -19.63 -15.48 -7.60
N PHE A 87 -18.49 -15.12 -8.13
CA PHE A 87 -18.08 -13.75 -8.35
C PHE A 87 -18.52 -13.30 -9.75
N LYS A 88 -19.04 -12.08 -9.86
CA LYS A 88 -19.45 -11.48 -11.14
C LYS A 88 -18.86 -10.08 -11.29
N ASN A 89 -18.45 -9.77 -12.51
CA ASN A 89 -18.05 -8.43 -12.90
C ASN A 89 -19.28 -7.56 -13.15
N VAL A 90 -19.43 -6.48 -12.41
CA VAL A 90 -20.52 -5.52 -12.55
C VAL A 90 -20.01 -4.27 -13.25
N ASN A 91 -20.32 -4.14 -14.56
CA ASN A 91 -19.99 -2.97 -15.38
C ASN A 91 -18.50 -2.58 -15.41
N ASN A 92 -17.59 -3.54 -15.26
CA ASN A 92 -16.13 -3.32 -15.14
C ASN A 92 -15.71 -2.36 -14.01
N ARG A 93 -16.53 -2.23 -12.97
CA ARG A 93 -16.27 -1.32 -11.85
C ARG A 93 -16.27 -2.02 -10.50
N THR A 94 -17.21 -2.92 -10.29
CA THR A 94 -17.37 -3.61 -9.01
C THR A 94 -17.51 -5.11 -9.21
N ILE A 95 -17.42 -5.84 -8.13
CA ILE A 95 -17.66 -7.28 -8.08
C ILE A 95 -18.95 -7.51 -7.29
N SER A 96 -19.82 -8.41 -7.76
CA SER A 96 -20.88 -8.96 -6.93
C SER A 96 -20.59 -10.42 -6.58
N LEU A 97 -21.09 -10.82 -5.42
CA LEU A 97 -20.98 -12.17 -4.87
C LEU A 97 -22.37 -12.78 -4.74
N THR A 98 -22.50 -14.04 -5.14
CA THR A 98 -23.70 -14.85 -4.90
C THR A 98 -23.28 -16.24 -4.43
N SER A 99 -24.11 -16.92 -3.64
CA SER A 99 -23.87 -18.30 -3.23
C SER A 99 -25.21 -19.01 -3.02
N GLY A 100 -25.28 -20.32 -3.32
CA GLY A 100 -26.43 -21.16 -3.02
C GLY A 100 -26.56 -21.51 -1.54
N VAL A 101 -25.56 -21.23 -0.72
CA VAL A 101 -25.55 -21.46 0.73
C VAL A 101 -25.10 -20.17 1.44
N ALA A 102 -25.40 -20.06 2.74
CA ALA A 102 -24.89 -18.95 3.52
C ALA A 102 -23.36 -19.02 3.64
N VAL A 103 -22.68 -17.90 3.41
CA VAL A 103 -21.23 -17.78 3.44
C VAL A 103 -20.83 -16.58 4.31
N ASN A 104 -19.92 -16.81 5.24
CA ASN A 104 -19.31 -15.77 6.04
C ASN A 104 -17.95 -15.41 5.47
N PHE A 105 -17.70 -14.12 5.19
CA PHE A 105 -16.35 -13.64 4.97
C PHE A 105 -15.69 -13.46 6.34
N ILE A 106 -14.57 -14.10 6.55
CA ILE A 106 -13.85 -14.08 7.85
C ILE A 106 -12.74 -13.06 7.82
N GLU A 107 -11.83 -13.16 6.86
CA GLU A 107 -10.68 -12.30 6.74
C GLU A 107 -10.05 -12.37 5.35
N GLY A 108 -9.05 -11.53 5.14
CA GLY A 108 -8.18 -11.57 3.97
C GLY A 108 -6.98 -10.67 4.17
N THR A 109 -5.91 -10.97 3.46
CA THR A 109 -4.75 -10.08 3.44
C THR A 109 -5.13 -8.72 2.86
N HIS A 110 -4.39 -7.70 3.26
CA HIS A 110 -4.65 -6.33 2.80
C HIS A 110 -4.74 -6.24 1.27
N ARG A 111 -3.77 -6.82 0.55
CA ARG A 111 -3.73 -6.78 -0.91
C ARG A 111 -4.88 -7.56 -1.57
N ALA A 112 -5.20 -8.75 -1.06
CA ALA A 112 -6.35 -9.51 -1.55
C ALA A 112 -7.67 -8.75 -1.39
N LYS A 113 -7.84 -8.06 -0.26
CA LYS A 113 -8.99 -7.18 0.00
C LYS A 113 -9.01 -5.96 -0.92
N LEU A 114 -7.86 -5.35 -1.23
CA LEU A 114 -7.77 -4.21 -2.15
C LEU A 114 -8.24 -4.57 -3.57
N ILE A 115 -7.71 -5.66 -4.13
CA ILE A 115 -8.06 -6.04 -5.52
C ILE A 115 -9.49 -6.53 -5.67
N THR A 116 -10.13 -6.96 -4.59
CA THR A 116 -11.52 -7.46 -4.61
C THR A 116 -12.55 -6.41 -4.16
N GLY A 117 -12.13 -5.23 -3.69
CA GLY A 117 -13.03 -4.20 -3.17
C GLY A 117 -13.58 -4.50 -1.78
N LEU A 118 -12.90 -5.33 -0.99
CA LEU A 118 -13.29 -5.71 0.38
C LEU A 118 -12.45 -5.02 1.46
N TYR A 119 -11.63 -4.02 1.10
CA TYR A 119 -10.62 -3.50 2.02
C TYR A 119 -11.16 -2.74 3.24
N ASN A 120 -12.38 -2.21 3.17
CA ASN A 120 -13.05 -1.58 4.32
C ASN A 120 -13.94 -2.56 5.09
N MET A 121 -14.04 -3.84 4.66
CA MET A 121 -14.86 -4.84 5.34
C MET A 121 -14.04 -5.65 6.33
N LYS A 122 -14.60 -5.83 7.53
CA LYS A 122 -14.07 -6.75 8.55
C LYS A 122 -14.62 -8.15 8.31
N GLU A 123 -15.91 -8.25 8.44
CA GLU A 123 -16.68 -9.48 8.31
C GLU A 123 -18.03 -9.17 7.66
N PHE A 124 -18.57 -10.11 6.93
CA PHE A 124 -19.94 -10.03 6.44
C PHE A 124 -20.54 -11.42 6.23
N ILE A 125 -21.85 -11.48 6.20
CA ILE A 125 -22.60 -12.68 5.90
C ILE A 125 -23.32 -12.47 4.56
N LEU A 126 -23.04 -13.35 3.59
CA LEU A 126 -23.79 -13.49 2.35
C LEU A 126 -24.82 -14.59 2.58
N ASN A 127 -26.12 -14.23 2.63
CA ASN A 127 -27.17 -15.22 2.78
C ASN A 127 -27.35 -16.06 1.51
N ALA A 128 -27.88 -17.26 1.66
CA ALA A 128 -28.14 -18.17 0.52
C ALA A 128 -29.06 -17.49 -0.52
N ASN A 129 -28.65 -17.54 -1.79
CA ASN A 129 -29.34 -16.98 -2.95
C ASN A 129 -29.51 -15.44 -2.95
N GLU A 130 -28.82 -14.74 -2.07
CA GLU A 130 -28.70 -13.28 -2.14
C GLU A 130 -27.50 -12.86 -3.01
N GLU A 131 -27.64 -11.70 -3.64
CA GLU A 131 -26.55 -11.04 -4.36
C GLU A 131 -26.07 -9.83 -3.55
N MET A 132 -24.77 -9.77 -3.29
CA MET A 132 -24.13 -8.66 -2.61
C MET A 132 -23.11 -8.01 -3.53
N ASN A 133 -23.19 -6.70 -3.72
CA ASN A 133 -22.13 -5.93 -4.33
C ASN A 133 -21.06 -5.60 -3.30
N VAL A 134 -19.78 -5.76 -3.66
CA VAL A 134 -18.71 -5.28 -2.80
C VAL A 134 -18.80 -3.76 -2.64
N PRO A 135 -18.51 -3.23 -1.44
CA PRO A 135 -18.75 -1.80 -1.15
C PRO A 135 -17.77 -0.88 -1.83
N ASP A 136 -16.56 -1.34 -2.07
CA ASP A 136 -15.46 -0.53 -2.58
C ASP A 136 -15.10 -0.90 -4.02
N LEU A 137 -14.42 0.02 -4.70
CA LEU A 137 -13.91 -0.24 -6.04
C LEU A 137 -12.65 -1.12 -5.95
N PRO A 138 -12.61 -2.27 -6.66
CA PRO A 138 -11.39 -3.07 -6.80
C PRO A 138 -10.23 -2.26 -7.37
N ILE A 139 -9.05 -2.42 -6.79
CA ILE A 139 -7.81 -1.82 -7.28
C ILE A 139 -7.05 -2.90 -8.03
N LEU A 140 -7.09 -2.84 -9.37
CA LEU A 140 -6.67 -3.91 -10.26
C LEU A 140 -5.31 -3.67 -10.92
N ASP A 141 -4.76 -2.50 -10.73
CA ASP A 141 -3.48 -2.09 -11.25
C ASP A 141 -2.72 -1.31 -10.17
N PHE A 142 -1.65 -0.70 -10.58
CA PHE A 142 -0.85 0.14 -9.72
C PHE A 142 -1.71 1.20 -9.04
N ALA A 143 -1.66 1.25 -7.73
CA ALA A 143 -2.42 2.21 -6.95
C ALA A 143 -2.13 3.64 -7.40
N ASN A 144 -3.16 4.39 -7.74
CA ASN A 144 -3.08 5.77 -8.22
C ASN A 144 -2.45 6.73 -7.21
N LYS A 145 -2.16 6.27 -6.00
CA LYS A 145 -1.66 7.13 -4.94
C LYS A 145 -0.72 6.37 -4.01
N LEU A 146 0.55 6.77 -4.04
CA LEU A 146 1.57 6.29 -3.13
C LEU A 146 2.07 7.42 -2.24
N TYR A 147 2.61 7.05 -1.09
CA TYR A 147 3.24 7.97 -0.18
C TYR A 147 4.67 7.55 0.13
N LEU A 148 5.58 8.52 0.17
CA LEU A 148 6.87 8.35 0.82
C LEU A 148 6.72 8.81 2.26
N VAL A 149 6.97 7.92 3.22
CA VAL A 149 6.81 8.19 4.66
C VAL A 149 8.14 8.12 5.39
N SER A 150 8.24 8.89 6.50
CA SER A 150 9.37 8.79 7.44
C SER A 150 9.04 7.79 8.54
N LEU A 151 9.92 6.82 8.77
CA LEU A 151 9.75 5.83 9.85
C LEU A 151 10.22 6.36 11.22
N GLN A 152 11.00 7.45 11.25
CA GLN A 152 11.38 8.15 12.48
C GLN A 152 10.45 9.31 12.84
N GLY A 153 9.50 9.64 11.97
CA GLY A 153 8.50 10.67 12.24
C GLY A 153 7.50 10.23 13.31
N GLN A 154 7.05 11.17 14.15
CA GLN A 154 5.94 10.90 15.04
C GLN A 154 4.68 10.62 14.21
N PRO A 155 3.91 9.57 14.56
CA PRO A 155 2.64 9.30 13.89
C PRO A 155 1.69 10.50 14.03
N VAL A 156 0.93 10.76 12.98
CA VAL A 156 -0.09 11.80 12.97
C VAL A 156 -1.45 11.14 13.19
N TYR A 157 -2.28 11.72 14.05
CA TYR A 157 -3.65 11.24 14.23
C TYR A 157 -4.43 11.33 12.91
N SER A 158 -5.07 10.24 12.53
CA SER A 158 -5.86 10.15 11.32
C SER A 158 -7.03 9.20 11.53
N SER A 159 -8.12 9.45 10.82
CA SER A 159 -9.31 8.59 10.78
C SER A 159 -9.37 7.75 9.50
N ILE A 160 -8.27 7.60 8.76
CA ILE A 160 -8.26 6.80 7.53
C ILE A 160 -8.31 5.31 7.87
N GLY A 161 -9.37 4.64 7.46
CA GLY A 161 -9.62 3.24 7.75
C GLY A 161 -9.71 2.98 9.24
N GLU A 162 -9.19 1.84 9.68
CA GLU A 162 -9.15 1.45 11.10
C GLU A 162 -7.96 2.03 11.86
N LYS A 163 -7.03 2.67 11.16
CA LYS A 163 -5.83 3.22 11.78
C LYS A 163 -6.13 4.56 12.43
N GLN A 164 -5.92 4.63 13.73
CA GLN A 164 -6.00 5.90 14.48
C GLN A 164 -4.79 6.81 14.21
N TYR A 165 -3.69 6.24 13.75
CA TYR A 165 -2.44 6.95 13.48
C TYR A 165 -1.87 6.57 12.13
N THR A 166 -1.43 7.58 11.38
CA THR A 166 -0.73 7.41 10.11
C THR A 166 0.72 7.84 10.23
N PRO A 167 1.63 7.26 9.45
CA PRO A 167 3.03 7.69 9.45
C PRO A 167 3.17 9.12 8.90
N SER A 168 4.27 9.77 9.24
CA SER A 168 4.57 11.10 8.72
C SER A 168 4.91 11.06 7.24
N VAL A 169 4.08 11.68 6.41
CA VAL A 169 4.25 11.74 4.95
C VAL A 169 5.31 12.77 4.58
N ILE A 170 6.28 12.37 3.78
CA ILE A 170 7.34 13.23 3.20
C ILE A 170 6.96 13.71 1.80
N ALA A 171 6.36 12.83 1.00
CA ALA A 171 5.93 13.15 -0.35
C ALA A 171 4.71 12.32 -0.76
N ASN A 172 3.83 12.94 -1.55
CA ASN A 172 2.74 12.27 -2.24
C ASN A 172 3.18 11.96 -3.66
N ILE A 173 2.84 10.77 -4.15
CA ILE A 173 3.14 10.33 -5.50
C ILE A 173 1.80 10.06 -6.17
N ASP A 174 1.29 11.07 -6.87
CA ASP A 174 0.05 10.99 -7.64
C ASP A 174 0.42 10.73 -9.10
N THR A 175 0.58 9.47 -9.47
CA THR A 175 0.89 9.10 -10.85
C THR A 175 0.09 7.88 -11.28
N MET A 176 -0.49 7.96 -12.47
CA MET A 176 -0.95 6.77 -13.19
C MET A 176 0.25 6.22 -13.96
N ILE A 177 0.88 5.19 -13.42
CA ILE A 177 2.04 4.55 -14.04
C ILE A 177 1.67 3.12 -14.35
N LEU A 178 1.91 2.70 -15.59
CA LEU A 178 1.71 1.33 -16.01
C LEU A 178 2.85 0.45 -15.49
N ASP A 179 2.55 -0.83 -15.24
CA ASP A 179 3.53 -1.80 -14.81
C ASP A 179 4.73 -1.86 -15.75
N GLY A 180 5.93 -1.91 -15.17
CA GLY A 180 7.20 -1.95 -15.89
C GLY A 180 7.71 -0.61 -16.41
N GLU A 181 6.92 0.46 -16.36
CA GLU A 181 7.37 1.81 -16.74
C GLU A 181 8.29 2.44 -15.69
N ALA A 182 9.09 3.41 -16.12
CA ALA A 182 9.90 4.19 -15.21
C ALA A 182 9.02 5.18 -14.44
N MET A 183 8.99 5.05 -13.12
CA MET A 183 8.41 6.05 -12.25
C MET A 183 9.46 7.11 -11.92
N ILE A 184 9.33 8.27 -12.54
CA ILE A 184 10.22 9.41 -12.30
C ILE A 184 9.34 10.58 -11.84
N VAL A 185 9.43 10.92 -10.56
CA VAL A 185 8.67 12.03 -9.98
C VAL A 185 9.65 13.09 -9.50
N ASN A 186 9.48 14.30 -10.01
CA ASN A 186 10.28 15.46 -9.61
C ASN A 186 9.42 16.42 -8.77
N TYR A 187 9.99 16.95 -7.72
CA TYR A 187 9.32 17.85 -6.79
C TYR A 187 9.94 19.23 -6.79
N ASP A 188 9.12 20.24 -6.50
CA ASP A 188 9.61 21.56 -6.16
C ASP A 188 10.24 21.52 -4.77
N THR A 189 11.55 21.75 -4.73
CA THR A 189 12.34 21.75 -3.49
C THR A 189 12.25 23.06 -2.69
N ALA A 190 11.43 24.02 -3.12
CA ALA A 190 11.32 25.33 -2.48
C ALA A 190 10.71 25.24 -1.06
N LYS A 191 9.83 24.26 -0.83
CA LYS A 191 9.12 24.09 0.43
C LYS A 191 9.44 22.74 1.08
N PRO A 192 10.18 22.73 2.21
CA PRO A 192 10.45 21.49 2.93
C PRO A 192 9.21 20.98 3.67
N ILE A 193 9.13 19.67 3.81
CA ILE A 193 8.26 19.04 4.78
C ILE A 193 9.02 18.93 6.10
N LYS A 194 8.50 19.55 7.17
CA LYS A 194 9.07 19.47 8.53
C LYS A 194 8.38 18.37 9.31
N ILE A 195 9.11 17.36 9.72
CA ILE A 195 8.61 16.18 10.44
C ILE A 195 9.19 16.16 11.85
N LYS A 196 8.30 16.05 12.85
CA LYS A 196 8.69 15.83 14.24
C LYS A 196 9.17 14.40 14.43
N CYS A 197 10.29 14.23 15.11
CA CYS A 197 10.92 12.92 15.31
C CYS A 197 10.42 12.23 16.58
N ASN A 198 10.45 10.91 16.59
CA ASN A 198 10.14 10.07 17.77
C ASN A 198 11.26 10.08 18.81
N THR A 199 12.44 10.57 18.45
CA THR A 199 13.65 10.56 19.29
C THR A 199 14.41 11.84 19.12
N ASP A 200 15.09 12.29 20.17
CA ASP A 200 15.92 13.49 20.17
C ASP A 200 17.32 13.25 19.59
N SER A 201 17.66 12.00 19.27
CA SER A 201 18.95 11.64 18.69
C SER A 201 18.76 10.63 17.55
N LEU A 202 19.03 11.09 16.34
CA LEU A 202 18.94 10.31 15.12
C LEU A 202 20.31 9.83 14.67
N LYS A 203 20.48 8.53 14.53
CA LYS A 203 21.69 7.89 13.96
C LYS A 203 21.53 7.56 12.48
N TYR A 204 20.30 7.40 12.04
CA TYR A 204 19.91 7.09 10.66
C TYR A 204 18.54 7.66 10.36
N LEU A 205 18.22 7.76 9.10
CA LEU A 205 16.90 8.09 8.59
C LEU A 205 16.41 6.92 7.74
N GLU A 206 15.18 6.51 7.98
CA GLU A 206 14.50 5.50 7.19
C GLU A 206 13.24 6.07 6.58
N MET A 207 13.04 5.76 5.31
CA MET A 207 11.86 6.14 4.53
C MET A 207 11.30 4.91 3.84
N ARG A 208 10.01 4.87 3.60
CA ARG A 208 9.35 3.76 2.92
C ARG A 208 8.27 4.27 1.98
N LEU A 209 8.14 3.60 0.83
CA LEU A 209 6.97 3.74 -0.02
C LEU A 209 5.83 2.88 0.53
N VAL A 210 4.67 3.48 0.61
CA VAL A 210 3.43 2.85 1.09
C VAL A 210 2.27 3.19 0.15
N ASP A 211 1.23 2.40 0.18
CA ASP A 211 -0.01 2.67 -0.54
C ASP A 211 -0.88 3.73 0.15
N PHE A 212 -2.08 3.97 -0.37
CA PHE A 212 -3.03 4.96 0.16
C PHE A 212 -3.61 4.57 1.54
N MET A 213 -3.49 3.30 1.94
CA MET A 213 -3.84 2.81 3.27
C MET A 213 -2.65 2.81 4.24
N TYR A 214 -1.50 3.32 3.79
CA TYR A 214 -0.23 3.32 4.51
C TYR A 214 0.34 1.93 4.78
N GLU A 215 -0.02 0.93 3.93
CA GLU A 215 0.61 -0.37 3.96
C GLU A 215 1.86 -0.42 3.07
N PRO A 216 2.90 -1.15 3.48
CA PRO A 216 4.09 -1.33 2.64
C PRO A 216 3.76 -1.95 1.29
N ILE A 217 4.25 -1.35 0.21
CA ILE A 217 4.18 -1.94 -1.13
C ILE A 217 5.31 -2.95 -1.32
N ILE A 218 5.11 -3.91 -2.22
CA ILE A 218 6.16 -4.83 -2.64
C ILE A 218 6.71 -4.37 -3.99
N LEU A 219 7.90 -3.78 -3.94
CA LEU A 219 8.59 -3.26 -5.10
C LEU A 219 9.65 -4.27 -5.56
N LYS A 220 9.66 -4.62 -6.84
CA LYS A 220 10.64 -5.56 -7.43
C LYS A 220 11.85 -4.89 -8.08
N SER A 221 11.90 -3.56 -8.04
CA SER A 221 13.00 -2.77 -8.58
C SER A 221 13.53 -1.80 -7.53
N PRO A 222 14.83 -1.49 -7.54
CA PRO A 222 15.42 -0.57 -6.59
C PRO A 222 14.76 0.82 -6.63
N LEU A 223 14.54 1.39 -5.46
CA LEU A 223 14.05 2.75 -5.25
C LEU A 223 15.24 3.68 -5.03
N PHE A 224 15.27 4.77 -5.79
CA PHE A 224 16.26 5.84 -5.65
C PHE A 224 15.55 7.13 -5.25
N ILE A 225 15.99 7.76 -4.18
CA ILE A 225 15.44 9.02 -3.70
C ILE A 225 16.55 10.04 -3.64
N THR A 226 16.38 11.17 -4.35
CA THR A 226 17.27 12.33 -4.23
C THR A 226 16.59 13.39 -3.39
N LEU A 227 17.24 13.75 -2.28
CA LEU A 227 16.68 14.73 -1.35
C LEU A 227 17.79 15.49 -0.61
N LYS A 228 17.42 16.69 -0.13
CA LYS A 228 18.21 17.43 0.84
C LYS A 228 17.52 17.32 2.20
N ILE A 229 18.31 17.01 3.22
CA ILE A 229 17.83 16.90 4.59
C ILE A 229 18.58 17.88 5.51
N LYS A 230 17.85 18.41 6.50
CA LYS A 230 18.42 19.28 7.53
C LYS A 230 17.80 18.97 8.88
N PRO A 231 18.61 18.89 9.96
CA PRO A 231 18.04 18.92 11.32
C PRO A 231 17.40 20.29 11.56
N ALA A 232 16.34 20.31 12.37
CA ALA A 232 15.64 21.52 12.76
C ALA A 232 15.23 21.47 14.23
N ARG A 233 15.01 22.64 14.83
CA ARG A 233 14.47 22.81 16.18
C ARG A 233 13.07 23.42 16.09
N ASP A 234 12.41 23.57 17.24
CA ASP A 234 11.03 24.09 17.31
C ASP A 234 10.89 25.50 16.71
N ALA A 235 11.93 26.32 16.83
CA ALA A 235 11.93 27.72 16.41
C ALA A 235 12.34 27.96 14.93
N ASP A 236 12.68 26.88 14.17
CA ASP A 236 13.17 27.02 12.78
C ASP A 236 12.04 26.89 11.73
#